data_905585a8ddc5f962507418678707a879
#
_entry.id   905585a8ddc5f962507418678707a879
#
_cell.length_a   1.000
_cell.length_b   1.000
_cell.length_c   1.000
_cell.angle_alpha   90.00
_cell.angle_beta   90.00
_cell.angle_gamma   90.00
#
_symmetry.space_group_name_H-M   'P 1'
#
loop_
_entity.id
_entity.type
_entity.pdbx_description
1 polymer ?
#
loop_
_entity_poly.entity_id
_entity_poly.type
_entity_poly.pdbx_seq_one_letter_code
_entity_poly.pdbx_strand_id
1 'polypeptide(L)'
;MSDELNKTGIATRDELISYLNTTPTAESPAWNLIGQGFNDLTEALNPIRKDSHYIHQKNGTSSVTGYAPESSFEAELDKADPVCTFIADIGRDRKTGAGCETDILIVYTWIQGSAVGKLLAYKQRVAILADNPGSGKGGESLALTGSFLYKGDPIKGDFDPATKTFTEASAAV
;
A
#
# COMPACT_ATOMS: atom_id res chain seq x y z
N MET A 1 17.00 -2.97 -25.63
CA MET A 1 17.56 -3.73 -24.50
C MET A 1 16.40 -4.09 -23.59
N SER A 2 16.14 -5.35 -23.45
CA SER A 2 15.21 -5.80 -22.40
C SER A 2 15.89 -5.54 -21.06
N ASP A 3 15.39 -4.62 -20.27
CA ASP A 3 15.72 -4.55 -18.86
C ASP A 3 15.35 -5.90 -18.24
N GLU A 4 16.31 -6.78 -18.13
CA GLU A 4 16.10 -8.02 -17.36
C GLU A 4 15.89 -7.61 -15.91
N LEU A 5 14.69 -7.92 -15.41
CA LEU A 5 14.35 -7.69 -14.02
C LEU A 5 15.38 -8.39 -13.14
N ASN A 6 15.93 -7.67 -12.16
CA ASN A 6 16.86 -8.25 -11.21
C ASN A 6 16.11 -9.24 -10.29
N LYS A 7 16.20 -10.51 -10.62
CA LYS A 7 15.49 -11.60 -9.92
C LYS A 7 16.38 -12.34 -8.92
N THR A 8 17.61 -11.89 -8.71
CA THR A 8 18.58 -12.58 -7.87
C THR A 8 19.04 -11.71 -6.71
N GLY A 9 19.26 -12.33 -5.57
CA GLY A 9 19.75 -11.65 -4.37
C GLY A 9 18.66 -11.32 -3.36
N ILE A 10 19.02 -10.53 -2.37
CA ILE A 10 18.12 -10.05 -1.31
C ILE A 10 17.43 -8.80 -1.84
N ALA A 11 16.10 -8.81 -1.84
CA ALA A 11 15.32 -7.64 -2.24
C ALA A 11 15.56 -6.46 -1.28
N THR A 12 15.71 -5.28 -1.84
CA THR A 12 15.91 -4.04 -1.09
C THR A 12 14.65 -3.18 -1.07
N ARG A 13 14.57 -2.22 -0.16
CA ARG A 13 13.34 -1.42 0.02
C ARG A 13 12.96 -0.61 -1.22
N ASP A 14 13.93 -0.17 -1.99
CA ASP A 14 13.73 0.60 -3.24
C ASP A 14 13.18 -0.26 -4.40
N GLU A 15 13.24 -1.58 -4.29
CA GLU A 15 12.65 -2.49 -5.26
C GLU A 15 11.15 -2.73 -5.03
N LEU A 16 10.61 -2.40 -3.84
CA LEU A 16 9.18 -2.44 -3.54
C LEU A 16 8.62 -1.03 -3.59
N ILE A 17 7.86 -0.72 -4.63
CA ILE A 17 7.33 0.61 -4.90
C ILE A 17 5.83 0.63 -4.61
N SER A 18 5.37 1.72 -3.99
CA SER A 18 3.95 1.90 -3.71
C SER A 18 3.43 3.19 -4.33
N TYR A 19 2.22 3.14 -4.87
CA TYR A 19 1.51 4.29 -5.42
C TYR A 19 0.18 4.49 -4.70
N LEU A 20 -0.20 5.72 -4.51
CA LEU A 20 -1.49 6.09 -3.94
C LEU A 20 -2.34 6.81 -4.99
N ASN A 21 -3.61 6.44 -5.07
CA ASN A 21 -4.58 7.19 -5.86
C ASN A 21 -4.98 8.45 -5.11
N THR A 22 -4.58 9.61 -5.60
CA THR A 22 -4.91 10.91 -4.97
C THR A 22 -6.21 11.53 -5.49
N THR A 23 -6.88 10.85 -6.42
CA THR A 23 -8.17 11.28 -7.00
C THR A 23 -9.23 10.16 -6.90
N PRO A 24 -9.61 9.72 -5.68
CA PRO A 24 -10.47 8.54 -5.52
C PRO A 24 -11.89 8.70 -6.06
N THR A 25 -12.32 9.93 -6.31
CA THR A 25 -13.65 10.25 -6.86
C THR A 25 -13.65 10.54 -8.35
N ALA A 26 -12.47 10.59 -8.98
CA ALA A 26 -12.34 10.82 -10.41
C ALA A 26 -12.59 9.51 -11.20
N GLU A 27 -13.01 9.68 -12.44
CA GLU A 27 -13.25 8.58 -13.39
C GLU A 27 -11.97 7.77 -13.67
N SER A 28 -10.83 8.46 -13.67
CA SER A 28 -9.50 7.84 -13.83
C SER A 28 -8.65 8.07 -12.58
N PRO A 29 -8.01 7.03 -12.03
CA PRO A 29 -7.15 7.17 -10.88
C PRO A 29 -5.86 7.91 -11.22
N ALA A 30 -5.42 8.83 -10.36
CA ALA A 30 -4.12 9.47 -10.43
C ALA A 30 -3.15 8.74 -9.48
N TRP A 31 -2.34 7.84 -10.03
CA TRP A 31 -1.35 7.08 -9.29
C TRP A 31 -0.10 7.92 -9.05
N ASN A 32 0.10 8.33 -7.81
CA ASN A 32 1.28 9.08 -7.37
C ASN A 32 2.16 8.21 -6.49
N LEU A 33 3.46 8.29 -6.72
CA LEU A 33 4.47 7.52 -5.99
C LEU A 33 4.47 7.94 -4.51
N ILE A 34 4.42 6.95 -3.63
CA ILE A 34 4.72 7.14 -2.21
C ILE A 34 6.24 7.06 -2.06
N GLY A 35 6.91 8.19 -2.02
CA GLY A 35 8.38 8.21 -2.01
C GLY A 35 8.95 9.47 -1.41
N GLN A 36 8.78 10.60 -2.07
CA GLN A 36 9.32 11.87 -1.60
C GLN A 36 8.80 12.22 -0.20
N GLY A 37 9.70 12.41 0.74
CA GLY A 37 9.37 12.70 2.14
C GLY A 37 9.06 11.49 3.01
N PHE A 38 8.73 10.33 2.43
CA PHE A 38 8.44 9.12 3.22
C PHE A 38 9.73 8.40 3.64
N ASN A 39 9.90 8.26 4.94
CA ASN A 39 11.05 7.58 5.56
C ASN A 39 10.74 6.12 5.86
N ASP A 40 9.48 5.82 6.17
CA ASP A 40 9.02 4.47 6.47
C ASP A 40 7.63 4.21 5.86
N LEU A 41 7.45 2.99 5.39
CA LEU A 41 6.19 2.40 4.99
C LEU A 41 6.31 0.90 5.20
N THR A 42 5.79 0.42 6.33
CA THR A 42 5.91 -0.97 6.77
C THR A 42 4.55 -1.62 6.84
N GLU A 43 4.39 -2.73 6.11
CA GLU A 43 3.17 -3.53 6.09
C GLU A 43 3.20 -4.60 7.17
N ALA A 44 2.08 -4.75 7.89
CA ALA A 44 1.81 -5.81 8.83
C ALA A 44 0.49 -6.50 8.47
N LEU A 45 0.54 -7.77 8.13
CA LEU A 45 -0.63 -8.53 7.71
C LEU A 45 -1.53 -8.95 8.86
N ASN A 46 -1.02 -8.96 10.10
CA ASN A 46 -1.76 -9.29 11.33
C ASN A 46 -2.65 -10.54 11.17
N PRO A 47 -2.06 -11.73 10.95
CA PRO A 47 -2.83 -12.94 10.71
C PRO A 47 -3.67 -13.32 11.94
N ILE A 48 -4.92 -13.69 11.70
CA ILE A 48 -5.86 -14.13 12.72
C ILE A 48 -5.78 -15.65 12.83
N ARG A 49 -5.30 -16.13 13.98
CA ARG A 49 -5.11 -17.54 14.29
C ARG A 49 -6.31 -18.10 15.05
N LYS A 50 -6.73 -19.29 14.68
CA LYS A 50 -7.68 -20.09 15.44
C LYS A 50 -7.06 -21.42 15.83
N ASP A 51 -7.05 -21.69 17.12
CA ASP A 51 -6.61 -22.97 17.68
C ASP A 51 -7.83 -23.82 18.03
N SER A 52 -7.80 -25.08 17.64
CA SER A 52 -8.84 -26.07 17.93
C SER A 52 -8.22 -27.35 18.48
N HIS A 53 -8.85 -27.93 19.49
CA HIS A 53 -8.44 -29.20 20.06
C HIS A 53 -9.68 -30.11 20.17
N TYR A 54 -9.77 -31.09 19.31
CA TYR A 54 -10.90 -32.03 19.31
C TYR A 54 -10.66 -33.16 20.32
N ILE A 55 -11.73 -33.74 20.85
CA ILE A 55 -11.69 -34.74 21.94
C ILE A 55 -10.89 -36.01 21.61
N HIS A 56 -10.69 -36.30 20.32
CA HIS A 56 -9.95 -37.47 19.85
C HIS A 56 -8.48 -37.18 19.51
N GLN A 57 -8.06 -35.91 19.61
CA GLN A 57 -6.71 -35.49 19.24
C GLN A 57 -5.84 -35.33 20.48
N LYS A 58 -4.61 -35.88 20.39
CA LYS A 58 -3.59 -35.66 21.42
C LYS A 58 -3.00 -34.25 21.34
N ASN A 59 -2.83 -33.72 20.10
CA ASN A 59 -2.27 -32.40 19.83
C ASN A 59 -3.33 -31.49 19.20
N GLY A 60 -3.32 -30.19 19.54
CA GLY A 60 -4.18 -29.21 18.93
C GLY A 60 -3.83 -28.93 17.45
N THR A 61 -4.80 -28.40 16.72
CA THR A 61 -4.65 -27.95 15.34
C THR A 61 -4.81 -26.43 15.27
N SER A 62 -3.88 -25.76 14.60
CA SER A 62 -3.90 -24.32 14.37
C SER A 62 -4.21 -24.02 12.92
N SER A 63 -5.05 -23.02 12.68
CA SER A 63 -5.37 -22.54 11.34
C SER A 63 -5.35 -21.01 11.28
N VAL A 64 -5.04 -20.45 10.11
CA VAL A 64 -5.18 -19.02 9.83
C VAL A 64 -6.57 -18.80 9.26
N THR A 65 -7.38 -17.97 9.91
CA THR A 65 -8.79 -17.72 9.53
C THR A 65 -8.99 -16.40 8.82
N GLY A 66 -7.99 -15.51 8.82
CA GLY A 66 -8.07 -14.24 8.15
C GLY A 66 -6.85 -13.38 8.41
N TYR A 67 -6.91 -12.16 7.92
CA TYR A 67 -5.89 -11.13 8.09
C TYR A 67 -6.55 -9.79 8.45
N ALA A 68 -5.85 -8.96 9.20
CA ALA A 68 -6.22 -7.57 9.46
C ALA A 68 -5.04 -6.66 9.05
N PRO A 69 -4.76 -6.56 7.75
CA PRO A 69 -3.55 -5.89 7.27
C PRO A 69 -3.63 -4.38 7.44
N GLU A 70 -2.48 -3.81 7.75
CA GLU A 70 -2.25 -2.37 7.81
C GLU A 70 -0.84 -2.04 7.37
N SER A 71 -0.61 -0.82 6.90
CA SER A 71 0.73 -0.28 6.65
C SER A 71 0.90 1.01 7.40
N SER A 72 1.79 1.04 8.37
CA SER A 72 2.19 2.28 9.02
C SER A 72 3.14 3.08 8.14
N PHE A 73 3.02 4.39 8.17
CA PHE A 73 3.93 5.29 7.46
C PHE A 73 4.44 6.40 8.36
N GLU A 74 5.66 6.83 8.07
CA GLU A 74 6.29 7.99 8.66
C GLU A 74 6.93 8.83 7.55
N ALA A 75 6.59 10.10 7.51
CA ALA A 75 7.04 11.02 6.48
C ALA A 75 7.33 12.42 7.03
N GLU A 76 8.15 13.16 6.30
CA GLU A 76 8.25 14.59 6.41
C GLU A 76 7.30 15.25 5.41
N LEU A 77 6.52 16.24 5.86
CA LEU A 77 5.53 16.89 5.00
C LEU A 77 6.19 17.69 3.88
N ASP A 78 6.18 17.12 2.68
CA ASP A 78 6.57 17.84 1.46
C ASP A 78 5.36 18.56 0.87
N LYS A 79 5.46 19.90 0.77
CA LYS A 79 4.37 20.74 0.23
C LYS A 79 4.11 20.54 -1.26
N ALA A 80 5.10 20.04 -1.98
CA ALA A 80 5.03 19.80 -3.42
C ALA A 80 4.57 18.38 -3.77
N ASP A 81 4.67 17.45 -2.83
CA ASP A 81 4.28 16.06 -3.07
C ASP A 81 2.75 15.88 -2.97
N PRO A 82 2.09 15.37 -4.03
CA PRO A 82 0.65 15.20 -4.03
C PRO A 82 0.15 14.17 -3.01
N VAL A 83 0.94 13.15 -2.68
CA VAL A 83 0.58 12.13 -1.67
C VAL A 83 0.60 12.74 -0.28
N CYS A 84 1.67 13.44 0.08
CA CYS A 84 1.78 14.13 1.37
C CYS A 84 0.64 15.13 1.56
N THR A 85 0.34 15.94 0.54
CA THR A 85 -0.74 16.92 0.57
C THR A 85 -2.11 16.25 0.73
N PHE A 86 -2.36 15.17 -0.01
CA PHE A 86 -3.62 14.44 0.07
C PHE A 86 -3.87 13.84 1.46
N ILE A 87 -2.86 13.22 2.06
CA ILE A 87 -2.96 12.65 3.42
C ILE A 87 -3.13 13.75 4.45
N ALA A 88 -2.37 14.84 4.33
CA ALA A 88 -2.47 15.98 5.26
C ALA A 88 -3.86 16.63 5.22
N ASP A 89 -4.48 16.76 4.06
CA ASP A 89 -5.82 17.31 3.90
C ASP A 89 -6.89 16.42 4.55
N ILE A 90 -6.74 15.09 4.43
CA ILE A 90 -7.61 14.15 5.14
C ILE A 90 -7.54 14.38 6.67
N GLY A 91 -6.35 14.54 7.21
CA GLY A 91 -6.15 14.77 8.63
C GLY A 91 -6.63 16.16 9.08
N ARG A 92 -6.33 17.21 8.33
CA ARG A 92 -6.77 18.60 8.64
C ARG A 92 -8.27 18.72 8.65
N ASP A 93 -8.94 18.13 7.65
CA ASP A 93 -10.40 18.16 7.51
C ASP A 93 -11.09 17.11 8.38
N ARG A 94 -10.31 16.26 9.06
CA ARG A 94 -10.81 15.14 9.89
C ARG A 94 -11.84 14.28 9.15
N LYS A 95 -11.52 13.93 7.90
CA LYS A 95 -12.39 13.12 7.04
C LYS A 95 -12.56 11.72 7.61
N THR A 96 -13.75 11.18 7.51
CA THR A 96 -14.13 9.85 7.98
C THR A 96 -14.89 9.08 6.91
N GLY A 97 -15.05 7.77 7.08
CA GLY A 97 -15.78 6.93 6.16
C GLY A 97 -15.21 7.00 4.75
N ALA A 98 -16.05 7.13 3.75
CA ALA A 98 -15.63 7.21 2.35
C ALA A 98 -14.71 8.40 2.03
N GLY A 99 -14.75 9.46 2.85
CA GLY A 99 -13.92 10.65 2.67
C GLY A 99 -12.42 10.44 2.92
N CYS A 100 -12.04 9.39 3.64
CA CYS A 100 -10.64 9.02 3.89
C CYS A 100 -10.22 7.74 3.14
N GLU A 101 -11.05 7.23 2.22
CA GLU A 101 -10.77 6.01 1.48
C GLU A 101 -10.19 6.31 0.10
N THR A 102 -9.22 5.49 -0.28
CA THR A 102 -8.64 5.51 -1.61
C THR A 102 -8.08 4.13 -1.96
N ASP A 103 -7.38 4.02 -3.09
CA ASP A 103 -6.70 2.79 -3.49
C ASP A 103 -5.20 2.96 -3.41
N ILE A 104 -4.50 1.92 -2.96
CA ILE A 104 -3.05 1.79 -2.96
C ILE A 104 -2.64 0.70 -3.95
N LEU A 105 -1.53 0.92 -4.64
CA LEU A 105 -0.84 -0.09 -5.43
C LEU A 105 0.48 -0.44 -4.79
N ILE A 106 0.73 -1.73 -4.66
CA ILE A 106 2.03 -2.28 -4.25
C ILE A 106 2.63 -2.96 -5.48
N VAL A 107 3.77 -2.47 -5.94
CA VAL A 107 4.43 -2.91 -7.17
C VAL A 107 5.76 -3.59 -6.84
N TYR A 108 5.91 -4.81 -7.32
CA TYR A 108 7.13 -5.62 -7.17
C TYR A 108 7.99 -5.48 -8.41
N THR A 109 9.06 -4.69 -8.35
CA THR A 109 9.88 -4.36 -9.52
C THR A 109 10.70 -5.53 -10.06
N TRP A 110 10.95 -6.56 -9.23
CA TRP A 110 11.68 -7.77 -9.63
C TRP A 110 10.79 -8.88 -10.16
N ILE A 111 9.48 -8.70 -10.18
CA ILE A 111 8.52 -9.69 -10.67
C ILE A 111 7.84 -9.15 -11.93
N GLN A 112 8.07 -9.84 -13.04
CA GLN A 112 7.40 -9.50 -14.30
C GLN A 112 5.91 -9.80 -14.21
N GLY A 113 5.10 -8.92 -14.76
CA GLY A 113 3.67 -9.13 -14.96
C GLY A 113 3.36 -10.08 -16.14
N SER A 114 2.15 -10.01 -16.65
CA SER A 114 1.69 -10.88 -17.75
C SER A 114 2.36 -10.59 -19.09
N ALA A 115 2.95 -9.42 -19.26
CA ALA A 115 3.61 -8.98 -20.48
C ALA A 115 4.98 -8.34 -20.20
N VAL A 116 5.84 -8.34 -21.20
CA VAL A 116 7.15 -7.67 -21.15
C VAL A 116 6.95 -6.16 -20.90
N GLY A 117 7.74 -5.61 -19.98
CA GLY A 117 7.67 -4.21 -19.57
C GLY A 117 6.58 -3.90 -18.54
N LYS A 118 5.77 -4.89 -18.14
CA LYS A 118 4.81 -4.75 -17.05
C LYS A 118 5.30 -5.47 -15.79
N LEU A 119 4.95 -4.93 -14.64
CA LEU A 119 5.37 -5.42 -13.33
C LEU A 119 4.17 -5.99 -12.58
N LEU A 120 4.43 -7.01 -11.76
CA LEU A 120 3.40 -7.53 -10.86
C LEU A 120 3.02 -6.44 -9.85
N ALA A 121 1.72 -6.21 -9.73
CA ALA A 121 1.18 -5.29 -8.75
C ALA A 121 -0.08 -5.84 -8.09
N TYR A 122 -0.34 -5.34 -6.88
CA TYR A 122 -1.57 -5.58 -6.15
C TYR A 122 -2.24 -4.25 -5.85
N LYS A 123 -3.50 -4.12 -6.24
CA LYS A 123 -4.35 -2.99 -5.89
C LYS A 123 -5.22 -3.38 -4.70
N GLN A 124 -5.32 -2.48 -3.74
CA GLN A 124 -6.17 -2.69 -2.58
C GLN A 124 -6.80 -1.38 -2.12
N ARG A 125 -8.05 -1.47 -1.69
CA ARG A 125 -8.75 -0.37 -1.05
C ARG A 125 -8.21 -0.13 0.33
N VAL A 126 -7.97 1.13 0.70
CA VAL A 126 -7.48 1.52 2.03
C VAL A 126 -8.27 2.68 2.60
N ALA A 127 -8.39 2.70 3.92
CA ALA A 127 -8.78 3.88 4.67
C ALA A 127 -7.51 4.51 5.26
N ILE A 128 -7.35 5.81 5.08
CA ILE A 128 -6.18 6.54 5.58
C ILE A 128 -6.47 7.03 6.99
N LEU A 129 -5.69 6.54 7.94
CA LEU A 129 -5.65 7.02 9.31
C LEU A 129 -4.51 8.03 9.40
N ALA A 130 -4.84 9.33 9.32
CA ALA A 130 -3.87 10.41 9.47
C ALA A 130 -3.74 10.77 10.96
N ASP A 131 -2.71 10.28 11.62
CA ASP A 131 -2.47 10.53 13.04
C ASP A 131 -1.88 11.92 13.27
N ASN A 132 -0.82 12.26 12.54
CA ASN A 132 -0.23 13.59 12.55
C ASN A 132 -0.27 14.19 11.13
N PRO A 133 -1.12 15.21 10.87
CA PRO A 133 -1.27 15.79 9.53
C PRO A 133 -0.26 16.89 9.21
N GLY A 134 0.83 16.96 9.92
CA GLY A 134 1.88 17.95 9.73
C GLY A 134 2.03 18.88 10.90
N SER A 135 2.66 18.41 11.96
CA SER A 135 3.06 19.20 13.13
C SER A 135 4.45 18.75 13.59
N GLY A 136 5.07 19.51 14.47
CA GLY A 136 6.41 19.21 14.96
C GLY A 136 6.98 20.29 15.85
N LYS A 137 8.22 20.11 16.22
CA LYS A 137 8.95 21.06 17.07
C LYS A 137 9.54 22.21 16.27
N GLY A 138 9.77 23.34 16.93
CA GLY A 138 10.44 24.47 16.32
C GLY A 138 11.85 24.10 15.78
N GLY A 139 12.14 24.52 14.55
CA GLY A 139 13.41 24.23 13.88
C GLY A 139 13.50 22.89 13.16
N GLU A 140 12.47 22.04 13.26
CA GLU A 140 12.39 20.75 12.58
C GLU A 140 11.37 20.76 11.44
N SER A 141 11.45 19.77 10.54
CA SER A 141 10.42 19.53 9.52
C SER A 141 9.12 19.09 10.17
N LEU A 142 7.99 19.34 9.50
CA LEU A 142 6.71 18.86 9.96
C LEU A 142 6.57 17.36 9.70
N ALA A 143 6.24 16.60 10.72
CA ALA A 143 6.02 15.18 10.63
C ALA A 143 4.61 14.86 10.10
N LEU A 144 4.53 13.89 9.19
CA LEU A 144 3.30 13.31 8.68
C LEU A 144 3.31 11.82 9.00
N THR A 145 2.45 11.38 9.92
CA THR A 145 2.40 9.98 10.36
C THR A 145 0.99 9.43 10.34
N GLY A 146 0.88 8.13 10.20
CA GLY A 146 -0.39 7.43 10.21
C GLY A 146 -0.29 6.01 9.72
N SER A 147 -1.42 5.48 9.27
CA SER A 147 -1.52 4.13 8.72
C SER A 147 -2.51 4.07 7.56
N PHE A 148 -2.23 3.16 6.64
CA PHE A 148 -3.19 2.69 5.65
C PHE A 148 -3.85 1.43 6.18
N LEU A 149 -5.15 1.48 6.43
CA LEU A 149 -5.95 0.34 6.88
C LEU A 149 -6.56 -0.33 5.66
N TYR A 150 -6.16 -1.56 5.37
CA TYR A 150 -6.61 -2.28 4.18
C TYR A 150 -8.05 -2.78 4.32
N LYS A 151 -8.81 -2.65 3.24
CA LYS A 151 -10.21 -3.07 3.15
C LYS A 151 -10.39 -4.09 2.03
N GLY A 152 -10.98 -5.23 2.37
CA GLY A 152 -11.21 -6.30 1.40
C GLY A 152 -9.95 -7.01 0.94
N ASP A 153 -10.09 -7.77 -0.13
CA ASP A 153 -9.02 -8.58 -0.68
C ASP A 153 -8.16 -7.79 -1.69
N PRO A 154 -6.85 -8.09 -1.78
CA PRO A 154 -5.98 -7.49 -2.78
C PRO A 154 -6.35 -7.98 -4.19
N ILE A 155 -6.38 -7.08 -5.14
CA ILE A 155 -6.62 -7.38 -6.55
C ILE A 155 -5.28 -7.46 -7.26
N LYS A 156 -4.94 -8.66 -7.73
CA LYS A 156 -3.71 -8.91 -8.49
C LYS A 156 -3.83 -8.38 -9.91
N GLY A 157 -2.78 -7.80 -10.43
CA GLY A 157 -2.73 -7.29 -11.79
C GLY A 157 -1.35 -6.87 -12.23
N ASP A 158 -1.32 -6.16 -13.34
CA ASP A 158 -0.12 -5.64 -13.96
C ASP A 158 -0.06 -4.13 -13.84
N PHE A 159 1.10 -3.61 -13.54
CA PHE A 159 1.38 -2.18 -13.55
C PHE A 159 2.34 -1.84 -14.68
N ASP A 160 1.97 -0.85 -15.47
CA ASP A 160 2.82 -0.27 -16.50
C ASP A 160 3.49 1.00 -15.95
N PRO A 161 4.81 0.97 -15.68
CA PRO A 161 5.49 2.13 -15.11
C PRO A 161 5.62 3.31 -16.09
N ALA A 162 5.55 3.07 -17.39
CA ALA A 162 5.65 4.12 -18.40
C ALA A 162 4.37 4.97 -18.47
N THR A 163 3.21 4.32 -18.42
CA THR A 163 1.90 4.98 -18.47
C THR A 163 1.26 5.18 -17.10
N LYS A 164 1.84 4.62 -16.03
CA LYS A 164 1.29 4.59 -14.67
C LYS A 164 -0.14 4.07 -14.63
N THR A 165 -0.39 2.98 -15.35
CA THR A 165 -1.70 2.33 -15.40
C THR A 165 -1.66 0.95 -14.76
N PHE A 166 -2.71 0.62 -14.03
CA PHE A 166 -2.95 -0.70 -13.47
C PHE A 166 -4.02 -1.42 -14.28
N THR A 167 -3.76 -2.67 -14.62
CA THR A 167 -4.70 -3.56 -15.30
C THR A 167 -4.91 -4.80 -14.46
N GLU A 168 -6.15 -5.09 -14.08
CA GLU A 168 -6.46 -6.28 -13.31
C GLU A 168 -6.13 -7.55 -14.10
N ALA A 169 -5.55 -8.54 -13.43
CA ALA A 169 -5.33 -9.84 -14.06
C ALA A 169 -6.69 -10.46 -14.38
N SER A 170 -6.85 -10.90 -15.62
CA SER A 170 -8.05 -11.65 -15.98
C SER A 170 -8.13 -12.90 -15.10
N ALA A 171 -9.26 -13.09 -14.42
CA ALA A 171 -9.49 -14.34 -13.72
C ALA A 171 -9.38 -15.47 -14.74
N ALA A 172 -8.42 -16.37 -14.54
CA ALA A 172 -8.38 -17.59 -15.32
C ALA A 172 -9.67 -18.38 -15.01
N VAL A 173 -10.50 -18.52 -16.03
CA VAL A 173 -11.72 -19.35 -16.00
C VAL A 173 -11.31 -20.81 -15.95
#